data_540ba6ee34fe5f5d7bf01568e44fa87e
#
_entry.id   540ba6ee34fe5f5d7bf01568e44fa87e
#
_cell.length_a   1.000
_cell.length_b   1.000
_cell.length_c   1.000
_cell.angle_alpha   90.00
_cell.angle_beta   90.00
_cell.angle_gamma   90.00
#
_symmetry.space_group_name_H-M   'P 1'
#
loop_
_entity.id
_entity.type
_entity.pdbx_description
1 polymer ?
#
loop_
_entity_poly.entity_id
_entity_poly.type
_entity_poly.pdbx_seq_one_letter_code
_entity_poly.pdbx_strand_id
1 'polypeptide(L)'
;MFLKGRRCEIQGLGIGAFVYYRRVVEDQKDRILAEIIKVAQAISAPAEAIAALQAAQSEHQFGKAMDDVKDAIPQRLLIEGQNPLTLLHSALSKGVHNHSDETCLGLATDIRLVLGELAELLGHALKDERELKKAVSRLRRLPS
;
A
#
# COMPACT_ATOMS: atom_id res chain seq x y z
N MET A 1 -9.63 -9.94 -9.75
CA MET A 1 -8.87 -10.86 -8.88
C MET A 1 -9.20 -10.74 -7.40
N PHE A 2 -9.41 -9.54 -6.91
CA PHE A 2 -9.77 -9.34 -5.50
C PHE A 2 -11.02 -10.13 -5.11
N LEU A 3 -12.08 -10.08 -5.92
CA LEU A 3 -13.31 -10.80 -5.64
C LEU A 3 -13.12 -12.31 -5.63
N LYS A 4 -12.28 -12.84 -6.51
CA LYS A 4 -11.95 -14.27 -6.52
C LYS A 4 -11.19 -14.66 -5.23
N GLY A 5 -10.24 -13.85 -4.81
CA GLY A 5 -9.56 -14.06 -3.54
C GLY A 5 -10.52 -14.03 -2.36
N ARG A 6 -11.45 -13.08 -2.35
CA ARG A 6 -12.46 -12.95 -1.30
C ARG A 6 -13.37 -14.17 -1.23
N ARG A 7 -13.78 -14.71 -2.38
CA ARG A 7 -14.58 -15.94 -2.44
C ARG A 7 -13.80 -17.12 -1.88
N CYS A 8 -12.53 -17.26 -2.25
CA CYS A 8 -11.68 -18.31 -1.70
C CYS A 8 -11.54 -18.18 -0.18
N GLU A 9 -11.33 -16.98 0.31
CA GLU A 9 -11.20 -16.70 1.75
C GLU A 9 -12.46 -17.11 2.49
N ILE A 10 -13.63 -16.73 2.00
CA ILE A 10 -14.93 -17.07 2.63
C ILE A 10 -15.15 -18.57 2.65
N GLN A 11 -14.70 -19.29 1.64
CA GLN A 11 -14.84 -20.75 1.54
C GLN A 11 -13.76 -21.51 2.28
N GLY A 12 -12.81 -20.82 2.91
CA GLY A 12 -11.69 -21.46 3.59
C GLY A 12 -10.61 -22.01 2.68
N LEU A 13 -10.61 -21.62 1.39
CA LEU A 13 -9.60 -22.03 0.41
C LEU A 13 -8.39 -21.10 0.52
N GLY A 14 -7.58 -21.31 1.56
CA GLY A 14 -6.50 -20.39 1.94
C GLY A 14 -5.43 -20.23 0.89
N ILE A 15 -4.97 -21.33 0.27
CA ILE A 15 -3.95 -21.28 -0.78
C ILE A 15 -4.45 -20.43 -1.95
N GLY A 16 -5.69 -20.67 -2.40
CA GLY A 16 -6.31 -19.90 -3.47
C GLY A 16 -6.44 -18.41 -3.12
N ALA A 17 -6.92 -18.11 -1.91
CA ALA A 17 -7.05 -16.74 -1.44
C ALA A 17 -5.69 -16.02 -1.42
N PHE A 18 -4.66 -16.68 -0.89
CA PHE A 18 -3.31 -16.14 -0.83
C PHE A 18 -2.77 -15.82 -2.24
N VAL A 19 -2.91 -16.75 -3.19
CA VAL A 19 -2.42 -16.56 -4.55
C VAL A 19 -3.13 -15.39 -5.23
N TYR A 20 -4.44 -15.26 -5.09
CA TYR A 20 -5.18 -14.15 -5.68
C TYR A 20 -4.79 -12.81 -5.06
N TYR A 21 -4.69 -12.73 -3.74
CA TYR A 21 -4.29 -11.50 -3.07
C TYR A 21 -2.85 -11.09 -3.39
N ARG A 22 -1.96 -12.06 -3.51
CA ARG A 22 -0.59 -11.82 -3.97
C ARG A 22 -0.58 -11.14 -5.34
N ARG A 23 -1.37 -11.65 -6.27
CA ARG A 23 -1.49 -11.06 -7.60
C ARG A 23 -2.05 -9.65 -7.55
N VAL A 24 -3.06 -9.42 -6.71
CA VAL A 24 -3.61 -8.06 -6.52
C VAL A 24 -2.53 -7.09 -6.08
N VAL A 25 -1.76 -7.44 -5.06
CA VAL A 25 -0.70 -6.57 -4.54
C VAL A 25 0.37 -6.31 -5.60
N GLU A 26 0.85 -7.36 -6.26
CA GLU A 26 1.89 -7.24 -7.27
C GLU A 26 1.43 -6.43 -8.49
N ASP A 27 0.21 -6.66 -8.95
CA ASP A 27 -0.35 -5.96 -10.11
C ASP A 27 -0.66 -4.49 -9.81
N GLN A 28 -0.95 -4.16 -8.56
CA GLN A 28 -1.28 -2.80 -8.13
C GLN A 28 -0.06 -2.01 -7.62
N LYS A 29 1.13 -2.59 -7.67
CA LYS A 29 2.35 -1.95 -7.14
C LYS A 29 2.52 -0.52 -7.64
N ASP A 30 2.49 -0.33 -8.95
CA ASP A 30 2.74 0.99 -9.55
C ASP A 30 1.67 2.00 -9.15
N ARG A 31 0.42 1.56 -9.08
CA ARG A 31 -0.69 2.42 -8.68
C ARG A 31 -0.57 2.81 -7.20
N ILE A 32 -0.26 1.86 -6.34
CA ILE A 32 -0.06 2.14 -4.90
C ILE A 32 1.07 3.13 -4.72
N LEU A 33 2.20 2.91 -5.38
CA LEU A 33 3.35 3.81 -5.30
C LEU A 33 3.02 5.20 -5.87
N ALA A 34 2.24 5.29 -6.95
CA ALA A 34 1.79 6.57 -7.49
C ALA A 34 0.97 7.37 -6.46
N GLU A 35 0.06 6.71 -5.74
CA GLU A 35 -0.73 7.37 -4.70
C GLU A 35 0.14 7.80 -3.51
N ILE A 36 1.11 6.98 -3.12
CA ILE A 36 2.05 7.32 -2.05
C ILE A 36 2.91 8.54 -2.45
N ILE A 37 3.36 8.59 -3.71
CA ILE A 37 4.11 9.73 -4.23
C ILE A 37 3.29 11.02 -4.13
N LYS A 38 2.00 10.99 -4.47
CA LYS A 38 1.13 12.14 -4.33
C LYS A 38 1.08 12.65 -2.89
N VAL A 39 0.96 11.75 -1.92
CA VAL A 39 0.99 12.12 -0.50
C VAL A 39 2.35 12.71 -0.14
N ALA A 40 3.44 12.08 -0.55
CA ALA A 40 4.81 12.54 -0.27
C ALA A 40 5.07 13.93 -0.84
N GLN A 41 4.61 14.20 -2.06
CA GLN A 41 4.73 15.52 -2.68
C GLN A 41 3.90 16.56 -1.95
N ALA A 42 2.69 16.21 -1.54
CA ALA A 42 1.78 17.12 -0.85
C ALA A 42 2.33 17.57 0.52
N ILE A 43 3.02 16.68 1.23
CA ILE A 43 3.61 17.01 2.53
C ILE A 43 5.04 17.55 2.41
N SER A 44 5.53 17.77 1.20
CA SER A 44 6.90 18.23 0.94
C SER A 44 7.95 17.30 1.55
N ALA A 45 7.78 16.01 1.35
CA ALA A 45 8.74 15.01 1.81
C ALA A 45 10.12 15.23 1.19
N PRO A 46 11.21 14.75 1.82
CA PRO A 46 12.55 14.91 1.27
C PRO A 46 12.64 14.39 -0.17
N ALA A 47 13.42 15.08 -1.01
CA ALA A 47 13.59 14.71 -2.42
C ALA A 47 14.10 13.27 -2.57
N GLU A 48 14.94 12.82 -1.65
CA GLU A 48 15.46 11.44 -1.63
C GLU A 48 14.36 10.41 -1.47
N ALA A 49 13.39 10.68 -0.59
CA ALA A 49 12.25 9.79 -0.37
C ALA A 49 11.38 9.69 -1.63
N ILE A 50 11.08 10.83 -2.26
CA ILE A 50 10.30 10.86 -3.49
C ILE A 50 11.05 10.15 -4.62
N ALA A 51 12.35 10.35 -4.74
CA ALA A 51 13.17 9.66 -5.74
C ALA A 51 13.16 8.14 -5.53
N ALA A 52 13.24 7.68 -4.29
CA ALA A 52 13.18 6.24 -3.97
C ALA A 52 11.82 5.64 -4.37
N LEU A 53 10.74 6.35 -4.12
CA LEU A 53 9.39 5.91 -4.51
C LEU A 53 9.26 5.83 -6.03
N GLN A 54 9.78 6.81 -6.75
CA GLN A 54 9.77 6.81 -8.21
C GLN A 54 10.61 5.69 -8.80
N ALA A 55 11.79 5.42 -8.21
CA ALA A 55 12.65 4.31 -8.62
C ALA A 55 11.94 2.97 -8.43
N ALA A 56 11.21 2.80 -7.33
CA ALA A 56 10.46 1.58 -7.05
C ALA A 56 9.35 1.33 -8.06
N GLN A 57 8.72 2.39 -8.61
CA GLN A 57 7.73 2.22 -9.67
C GLN A 57 8.34 1.58 -10.92
N SER A 58 9.57 1.93 -11.24
CA SER A 58 10.29 1.41 -12.43
C SER A 58 10.91 0.05 -12.18
N GLU A 59 10.97 -0.41 -10.94
CA GLU A 59 11.57 -1.69 -10.59
C GLU A 59 10.59 -2.84 -10.85
N HIS A 60 11.00 -3.79 -11.67
CA HIS A 60 10.16 -4.93 -12.04
C HIS A 60 10.08 -6.01 -10.96
N GLN A 61 11.13 -6.15 -10.16
CA GLN A 61 11.14 -7.13 -9.07
C GLN A 61 10.45 -6.55 -7.85
N PHE A 62 9.34 -7.15 -7.45
CA PHE A 62 8.52 -6.65 -6.35
C PHE A 62 9.32 -6.53 -5.04
N GLY A 63 10.07 -7.55 -4.68
CA GLY A 63 10.86 -7.53 -3.45
C GLY A 63 11.89 -6.40 -3.41
N LYS A 64 12.58 -6.19 -4.54
CA LYS A 64 13.54 -5.12 -4.65
C LYS A 64 12.88 -3.74 -4.59
N ALA A 65 11.72 -3.59 -5.24
CA ALA A 65 10.96 -2.36 -5.17
C ALA A 65 10.56 -2.03 -3.72
N MET A 66 10.15 -3.04 -2.96
CA MET A 66 9.78 -2.86 -1.54
C MET A 66 10.98 -2.48 -0.67
N ASP A 67 12.13 -3.07 -0.93
CA ASP A 67 13.37 -2.70 -0.23
C ASP A 67 13.79 -1.25 -0.53
N ASP A 68 13.63 -0.81 -1.77
CA ASP A 68 13.96 0.55 -2.20
C ASP A 68 13.14 1.62 -1.47
N VAL A 69 11.93 1.31 -1.07
CA VAL A 69 11.03 2.27 -0.39
C VAL A 69 10.93 2.06 1.10
N LYS A 70 11.73 1.19 1.66
CA LYS A 70 11.71 0.82 3.07
C LYS A 70 11.65 2.03 4.02
N ASP A 71 12.44 3.07 3.74
CA ASP A 71 12.53 4.27 4.57
C ASP A 71 11.87 5.50 3.93
N ALA A 72 11.14 5.32 2.83
CA ALA A 72 10.58 6.43 2.04
C ALA A 72 9.09 6.66 2.28
N ILE A 73 8.43 5.83 3.07
CA ILE A 73 6.99 5.91 3.28
C ILE A 73 6.67 7.03 4.27
N PRO A 74 5.77 7.98 3.92
CA PRO A 74 5.36 9.02 4.86
C PRO A 74 4.81 8.44 6.16
N GLN A 75 5.15 9.07 7.27
CA GLN A 75 4.74 8.62 8.60
C GLN A 75 3.23 8.46 8.73
N ARG A 76 2.48 9.34 8.07
CA ARG A 76 1.01 9.29 8.06
C ARG A 76 0.46 7.97 7.52
N LEU A 77 1.21 7.26 6.67
CA LEU A 77 0.80 6.02 6.05
C LEU A 77 1.28 4.77 6.81
N LEU A 78 1.97 4.94 7.93
CA LEU A 78 2.38 3.81 8.75
C LEU A 78 1.17 3.21 9.47
N ILE A 79 1.18 1.89 9.62
CA ILE A 79 0.13 1.15 10.34
C ILE A 79 0.76 0.61 11.60
N GLU A 80 0.28 1.02 12.76
CA GLU A 80 0.87 0.63 14.05
C GLU A 80 2.38 0.92 14.08
N GLY A 81 2.82 2.03 13.48
CA GLY A 81 4.22 2.39 13.36
C GLY A 81 5.02 1.58 12.34
N GLN A 82 4.38 0.68 11.60
CA GLN A 82 5.04 -0.21 10.64
C GLN A 82 4.79 0.25 9.20
N ASN A 83 5.78 0.05 8.35
CA ASN A 83 5.66 0.30 6.93
C ASN A 83 4.73 -0.77 6.30
N PRO A 84 3.56 -0.38 5.76
CA PRO A 84 2.59 -1.34 5.22
C PRO A 84 3.13 -2.14 4.04
N LEU A 85 3.99 -1.55 3.22
CA LEU A 85 4.59 -2.26 2.09
C LEU A 85 5.58 -3.33 2.55
N THR A 86 6.33 -3.07 3.60
CA THR A 86 7.22 -4.06 4.20
C THR A 86 6.41 -5.21 4.81
N LEU A 87 5.30 -4.89 5.48
CA LEU A 87 4.41 -5.92 6.03
C LEU A 87 3.84 -6.82 4.93
N LEU A 88 3.36 -6.21 3.84
CA LEU A 88 2.82 -6.96 2.70
C LEU A 88 3.90 -7.82 2.05
N HIS A 89 5.07 -7.27 1.81
CA HIS A 89 6.18 -8.03 1.21
C HIS A 89 6.58 -9.21 2.10
N SER A 90 6.68 -9.00 3.41
CA SER A 90 7.00 -10.06 4.36
C SER A 90 5.98 -11.21 4.28
N ALA A 91 4.69 -10.88 4.22
CA ALA A 91 3.65 -11.89 4.08
C ALA A 91 3.72 -12.62 2.74
N LEU A 92 3.93 -11.86 1.65
CA LEU A 92 3.99 -12.43 0.30
C LEU A 92 5.23 -13.27 0.04
N SER A 93 6.30 -13.07 0.80
CA SER A 93 7.53 -13.88 0.66
C SER A 93 7.39 -15.26 1.28
N LYS A 94 6.31 -15.52 2.02
CA LYS A 94 6.01 -16.86 2.50
C LYS A 94 5.59 -17.73 1.32
N GLY A 95 6.23 -18.88 1.17
CA GLY A 95 5.88 -19.82 0.11
C GLY A 95 4.57 -20.54 0.41
N VAL A 96 3.80 -20.85 -0.63
CA VAL A 96 2.54 -21.63 -0.46
C VAL A 96 2.81 -23.12 -0.39
N HIS A 97 3.97 -23.57 -0.88
CA HIS A 97 4.27 -25.00 -1.04
C HIS A 97 4.38 -25.78 0.26
N ASN A 98 4.79 -25.12 1.34
CA ASN A 98 5.00 -25.75 2.65
C ASN A 98 3.94 -25.34 3.67
N HIS A 99 2.85 -24.71 3.24
CA HIS A 99 1.80 -24.23 4.12
C HIS A 99 0.46 -24.85 3.78
N SER A 100 -0.32 -25.11 4.83
CA SER A 100 -1.69 -25.62 4.69
C SER A 100 -2.64 -24.51 4.23
N ASP A 101 -3.86 -24.91 3.82
CA ASP A 101 -4.94 -23.93 3.57
C ASP A 101 -5.19 -23.05 4.78
N GLU A 102 -5.15 -23.61 5.99
CA GLU A 102 -5.37 -22.87 7.22
C GLU A 102 -4.33 -21.76 7.42
N THR A 103 -3.05 -22.07 7.24
CA THR A 103 -1.96 -21.08 7.36
C THR A 103 -2.06 -20.02 6.28
N CYS A 104 -2.32 -20.44 5.05
CA CYS A 104 -2.49 -19.51 3.92
C CYS A 104 -3.72 -18.64 4.08
N LEU A 105 -4.80 -19.16 4.67
CA LEU A 105 -6.00 -18.39 4.96
C LEU A 105 -5.70 -17.26 5.95
N GLY A 106 -4.94 -17.55 7.01
CA GLY A 106 -4.51 -16.53 7.96
C GLY A 106 -3.69 -15.43 7.30
N LEU A 107 -2.70 -15.82 6.47
CA LEU A 107 -1.89 -14.86 5.73
C LEU A 107 -2.73 -14.03 4.75
N ALA A 108 -3.65 -14.66 4.03
CA ALA A 108 -4.53 -13.99 3.08
C ALA A 108 -5.41 -12.95 3.78
N THR A 109 -5.99 -13.31 4.92
CA THR A 109 -6.80 -12.39 5.73
C THR A 109 -5.97 -11.20 6.19
N ASP A 110 -4.76 -11.42 6.67
CA ASP A 110 -3.87 -10.35 7.12
C ASP A 110 -3.47 -9.43 5.96
N ILE A 111 -3.16 -9.99 4.80
CA ILE A 111 -2.85 -9.20 3.59
C ILE A 111 -4.05 -8.32 3.22
N ARG A 112 -5.25 -8.88 3.22
CA ARG A 112 -6.46 -8.12 2.90
C ARG A 112 -6.68 -6.98 3.88
N LEU A 113 -6.50 -7.21 5.17
CA LEU A 113 -6.68 -6.19 6.20
C LEU A 113 -5.66 -5.06 6.07
N VAL A 114 -4.39 -5.40 5.87
CA VAL A 114 -3.32 -4.39 5.72
C VAL A 114 -3.52 -3.58 4.43
N LEU A 115 -3.84 -4.26 3.33
CA LEU A 115 -4.08 -3.59 2.05
C LEU A 115 -5.29 -2.65 2.13
N GLY A 116 -6.37 -3.08 2.80
CA GLY A 116 -7.55 -2.26 3.00
C GLY A 116 -7.27 -1.02 3.85
N GLU A 117 -6.50 -1.18 4.92
CA GLU A 117 -6.12 -0.06 5.78
C GLU A 117 -5.23 0.94 5.04
N LEU A 118 -4.27 0.45 4.26
CA LEU A 118 -3.44 1.31 3.43
C LEU A 118 -4.28 2.12 2.44
N ALA A 119 -5.26 1.48 1.79
CA ALA A 119 -6.15 2.16 0.86
C ALA A 119 -6.95 3.28 1.56
N GLU A 120 -7.44 3.03 2.76
CA GLU A 120 -8.15 4.04 3.55
C GLU A 120 -7.25 5.20 3.95
N LEU A 121 -6.04 4.90 4.43
CA LEU A 121 -5.08 5.93 4.81
C LEU A 121 -4.70 6.82 3.62
N LEU A 122 -4.48 6.23 2.45
CA LEU A 122 -4.21 6.97 1.22
C LEU A 122 -5.38 7.86 0.84
N GLY A 123 -6.59 7.34 0.87
CA GLY A 123 -7.80 8.10 0.55
C GLY A 123 -7.98 9.30 1.46
N HIS A 124 -7.82 9.12 2.77
CA HIS A 124 -7.93 10.20 3.76
C HIS A 124 -6.83 11.24 3.58
N ALA A 125 -5.59 10.81 3.37
CA ALA A 125 -4.47 11.74 3.19
C ALA A 125 -4.67 12.65 1.98
N LEU A 126 -5.09 12.08 0.85
CA LEU A 126 -5.32 12.83 -0.37
C LEU A 126 -6.52 13.76 -0.27
N LYS A 127 -7.58 13.34 0.42
CA LYS A 127 -8.76 14.17 0.66
C LYS A 127 -8.41 15.38 1.53
N ASP A 128 -7.70 15.15 2.64
CA ASP A 128 -7.30 16.21 3.56
C ASP A 128 -6.43 17.25 2.86
N GLU A 129 -5.49 16.82 2.02
CA GLU A 129 -4.65 17.73 1.24
C GLU A 129 -5.46 18.58 0.28
N ARG A 130 -6.44 18.00 -0.41
CA ARG A 130 -7.33 18.77 -1.31
C ARG A 130 -8.13 19.81 -0.55
N GLU A 131 -8.69 19.45 0.60
CA GLU A 131 -9.47 20.36 1.44
C GLU A 131 -8.61 21.49 1.98
N LEU A 132 -7.39 21.17 2.43
CA LEU A 132 -6.46 22.18 2.92
C LEU A 132 -6.07 23.17 1.83
N LYS A 133 -5.74 22.67 0.62
CA LYS A 133 -5.44 23.52 -0.53
C LYS A 133 -6.58 24.48 -0.84
N LYS A 134 -7.80 23.98 -0.84
CA LYS A 134 -8.99 24.82 -1.08
C LYS A 134 -9.14 25.88 0.00
N ALA A 135 -8.95 25.51 1.26
CA ALA A 135 -9.04 26.43 2.39
C ALA A 135 -7.99 27.54 2.28
N VAL A 136 -6.74 27.17 2.01
CA VAL A 136 -5.64 28.15 1.83
C VAL A 136 -5.96 29.09 0.67
N SER A 137 -6.43 28.56 -0.45
CA SER A 137 -6.79 29.35 -1.62
C SER A 137 -7.90 30.35 -1.30
N ARG A 138 -8.93 29.94 -0.57
CA ARG A 138 -10.02 30.84 -0.15
C ARG A 138 -9.52 31.94 0.78
N LEU A 139 -8.67 31.60 1.74
CA LEU A 139 -8.13 32.58 2.68
C LEU A 139 -7.20 33.58 1.98
N ARG A 140 -6.44 33.17 0.97
CA ARG A 140 -5.62 34.08 0.19
C ARG A 140 -6.41 35.10 -0.60
N ARG A 141 -7.67 34.81 -0.94
CA ARG A 141 -8.54 35.71 -1.70
C ARG A 141 -9.24 36.77 -0.83
N LEU A 142 -9.16 36.65 0.48
CA LEU A 142 -9.76 37.64 1.36
C LEU A 142 -9.03 38.96 1.23
N PRO A 143 -9.78 40.12 1.17
CA PRO A 143 -9.15 41.42 1.17
C PRO A 143 -8.42 41.66 2.50
N SER A 144 -7.24 42.32 2.42
CA SER A 144 -6.43 42.66 3.59
C SER A 144 -6.99 43.80 4.39
#